data_150e15d7c6b6be8e09f3b5471c1815a1
#
_entry.id   150e15d7c6b6be8e09f3b5471c1815a1
#
_cell.length_a   1.000
_cell.length_b   1.000
_cell.length_c   1.000
_cell.angle_alpha   90.00
_cell.angle_beta   90.00
_cell.angle_gamma   90.00
#
_symmetry.space_group_name_H-M   'P 1'
#
loop_
_entity.id
_entity.type
_entity.pdbx_description
1 polymer ?
#
loop_
_entity_poly.entity_id
_entity_poly.type
_entity_poly.pdbx_seq_one_letter_code
_entity_poly.pdbx_strand_id
1 'polypeptide(L)'
;MIFDYLWKGGPEFAQSEHFRFGTDSVLLGNFVNLTHARTAVDLGCASGVISLLMLSRNDALRVTGVEIFGEAADLARENIRHNGLQDRCDILCGDLREYRQLLRAGAYDVVVSNPPYFPVERGGISPDRDRAAARGEVTCTLDDICMAAGWLCRWDGRFALVHRPDRLPEVFTSMQKAGIEPKRLRMVSHFATSVPSLVLVEGRRGGNPGLTVEPLLVLKNPDGSDSDEIERIYHRGRYESL
;
A
#
# COMPACT_ATOMS: atom_id res chain seq x y z
N MET A 1 -5.73 -4.84 23.89
CA MET A 1 -5.86 -4.49 22.46
C MET A 1 -6.90 -5.44 21.89
N ILE A 2 -7.81 -4.94 21.04
CA ILE A 2 -8.84 -5.79 20.40
C ILE A 2 -8.33 -6.05 18.98
N PHE A 3 -8.25 -7.32 18.59
CA PHE A 3 -7.90 -7.74 17.24
C PHE A 3 -9.18 -8.09 16.46
N ASP A 4 -9.20 -7.72 15.20
CA ASP A 4 -10.26 -7.97 14.25
C ASP A 4 -9.65 -8.63 13.00
N TYR A 5 -10.47 -9.15 12.10
CA TYR A 5 -10.01 -9.78 10.86
C TYR A 5 -10.83 -9.30 9.66
N LEU A 6 -10.21 -9.28 8.49
CA LEU A 6 -10.91 -8.96 7.24
C LEU A 6 -11.80 -10.11 6.76
N TRP A 7 -11.38 -11.36 7.04
CA TRP A 7 -12.13 -12.58 6.76
C TRP A 7 -11.76 -13.67 7.76
N LYS A 8 -12.65 -14.63 7.95
CA LYS A 8 -12.45 -15.75 8.88
C LYS A 8 -11.22 -16.58 8.49
N GLY A 9 -10.28 -16.72 9.42
CA GLY A 9 -9.00 -17.41 9.19
C GLY A 9 -7.96 -16.60 8.42
N GLY A 10 -8.25 -15.33 8.12
CA GLY A 10 -7.28 -14.37 7.59
C GLY A 10 -6.40 -13.76 8.67
N PRO A 11 -5.47 -12.86 8.29
CA PRO A 11 -4.65 -12.16 9.26
C PRO A 11 -5.52 -11.31 10.20
N GLU A 12 -5.16 -11.33 11.48
CA GLU A 12 -5.77 -10.53 12.52
C GLU A 12 -4.95 -9.27 12.77
N PHE A 13 -5.61 -8.15 13.05
CA PHE A 13 -4.95 -6.88 13.27
C PHE A 13 -5.73 -6.01 14.25
N ALA A 14 -4.99 -5.27 15.04
CA ALA A 14 -5.52 -4.20 15.86
C ALA A 14 -5.40 -2.86 15.11
N GLN A 15 -6.35 -1.98 15.38
CA GLN A 15 -6.36 -0.60 14.91
C GLN A 15 -6.42 0.34 16.12
N SER A 16 -5.91 1.56 15.96
CA SER A 16 -6.15 2.63 16.91
C SER A 16 -7.10 3.66 16.30
N GLU A 17 -7.59 4.59 17.10
CA GLU A 17 -8.44 5.70 16.62
C GLU A 17 -7.71 6.54 15.56
N HIS A 18 -6.37 6.63 15.66
CA HIS A 18 -5.52 7.47 14.81
C HIS A 18 -4.97 6.73 13.58
N PHE A 19 -4.86 5.40 13.64
CA PHE A 19 -4.26 4.57 12.58
C PHE A 19 -5.26 3.51 12.13
N ARG A 20 -6.29 3.96 11.41
CA ARG A 20 -7.25 3.08 10.74
C ARG A 20 -6.87 2.93 9.27
N PHE A 21 -6.93 1.71 8.78
CA PHE A 21 -6.80 1.47 7.35
C PHE A 21 -8.16 1.58 6.64
N GLY A 22 -8.13 1.95 5.38
CA GLY A 22 -9.30 1.99 4.51
C GLY A 22 -9.34 0.84 3.52
N THR A 23 -10.38 0.81 2.72
CA THR A 23 -10.53 -0.12 1.58
C THR A 23 -9.34 -0.02 0.61
N ASP A 24 -8.75 1.16 0.44
CA ASP A 24 -7.57 1.42 -0.37
C ASP A 24 -6.37 0.51 -0.02
N SER A 25 -6.07 0.36 1.27
CA SER A 25 -4.99 -0.53 1.73
C SER A 25 -5.26 -2.00 1.39
N VAL A 26 -6.52 -2.44 1.54
CA VAL A 26 -6.91 -3.82 1.18
C VAL A 26 -6.82 -4.04 -0.32
N LEU A 27 -7.29 -3.08 -1.11
CA LEU A 27 -7.22 -3.16 -2.56
C LEU A 27 -5.78 -3.16 -3.07
N LEU A 28 -4.91 -2.31 -2.51
CA LEU A 28 -3.49 -2.30 -2.87
C LEU A 28 -2.82 -3.62 -2.49
N GLY A 29 -3.03 -4.11 -1.26
CA GLY A 29 -2.49 -5.38 -0.79
C GLY A 29 -2.92 -6.57 -1.65
N ASN A 30 -4.12 -6.50 -2.26
CA ASN A 30 -4.60 -7.50 -3.22
C ASN A 30 -4.05 -7.28 -4.64
N PHE A 31 -3.98 -6.03 -5.10
CA PHE A 31 -3.57 -5.66 -6.46
C PHE A 31 -2.09 -5.98 -6.73
N VAL A 32 -1.20 -5.77 -5.76
CA VAL A 32 0.23 -5.94 -5.94
C VAL A 32 0.59 -7.35 -6.45
N ASN A 33 1.42 -7.41 -7.50
CA ASN A 33 1.86 -8.68 -8.06
C ASN A 33 3.05 -9.24 -7.27
N LEU A 34 2.82 -10.32 -6.53
CA LEU A 34 3.81 -11.03 -5.71
C LEU A 34 4.42 -12.27 -6.37
N THR A 35 4.14 -12.50 -7.67
CA THR A 35 4.67 -13.66 -8.40
C THR A 35 6.19 -13.63 -8.38
N HIS A 36 6.79 -14.72 -7.88
CA HIS A 36 8.24 -14.90 -7.69
C HIS A 36 8.91 -13.88 -6.75
N ALA A 37 8.15 -13.05 -6.00
CA ALA A 37 8.70 -12.15 -5.03
C ALA A 37 9.16 -12.89 -3.77
N ARG A 38 10.33 -12.52 -3.26
CA ARG A 38 10.93 -13.01 -2.02
C ARG A 38 11.11 -11.90 -1.01
N THR A 39 11.24 -10.66 -1.47
CA THR A 39 11.50 -9.49 -0.64
C THR A 39 10.58 -8.34 -1.03
N ALA A 40 9.99 -7.68 -0.02
CA ALA A 40 9.18 -6.49 -0.25
C ALA A 40 9.46 -5.39 0.79
N VAL A 41 9.15 -4.15 0.41
CA VAL A 41 9.12 -3.00 1.33
C VAL A 41 7.74 -2.36 1.28
N ASP A 42 7.21 -2.02 2.45
CA ASP A 42 5.97 -1.26 2.64
C ASP A 42 6.35 0.14 3.17
N LEU A 43 6.31 1.15 2.30
CA LEU A 43 6.70 2.53 2.62
C LEU A 43 5.51 3.30 3.21
N GLY A 44 5.62 3.71 4.47
CA GLY A 44 4.53 4.29 5.24
C GLY A 44 3.54 3.21 5.66
N CYS A 45 4.04 2.15 6.30
CA CYS A 45 3.26 0.94 6.56
C CYS A 45 2.14 1.12 7.61
N ALA A 46 2.11 2.25 8.33
CA ALA A 46 1.15 2.54 9.40
C ALA A 46 1.01 1.35 10.38
N SER A 47 -0.19 0.77 10.52
CA SER A 47 -0.44 -0.42 11.36
C SER A 47 -0.02 -1.75 10.73
N GLY A 48 0.62 -1.75 9.55
CA GLY A 48 1.17 -2.93 8.90
C GLY A 48 0.18 -3.79 8.12
N VAL A 49 -1.01 -3.27 7.80
CA VAL A 49 -2.07 -4.06 7.15
C VAL A 49 -1.67 -4.53 5.75
N ILE A 50 -1.05 -3.67 4.92
CA ILE A 50 -0.59 -4.07 3.57
C ILE A 50 0.49 -5.15 3.69
N SER A 51 1.42 -4.99 4.62
CA SER A 51 2.44 -5.99 4.93
C SER A 51 1.83 -7.35 5.29
N LEU A 52 0.82 -7.38 6.19
CA LEU A 52 0.10 -8.60 6.56
C LEU A 52 -0.61 -9.26 5.38
N LEU A 53 -1.29 -8.45 4.54
CA LEU A 53 -1.97 -8.94 3.34
C LEU A 53 -1.01 -9.54 2.31
N MET A 54 0.16 -8.93 2.12
CA MET A 54 1.19 -9.49 1.25
C MET A 54 1.74 -10.82 1.79
N LEU A 55 2.00 -10.89 3.10
CA LEU A 55 2.52 -12.08 3.75
C LEU A 55 1.53 -13.25 3.75
N SER A 56 0.22 -12.98 3.86
CA SER A 56 -0.82 -14.01 3.78
C SER A 56 -0.98 -14.59 2.36
N ARG A 57 -0.54 -13.85 1.33
CA ARG A 57 -0.62 -14.26 -0.09
C ARG A 57 0.63 -14.96 -0.61
N ASN A 58 1.75 -14.87 0.12
CA ASN A 58 3.01 -15.47 -0.32
C ASN A 58 3.86 -15.90 0.89
N ASP A 59 3.92 -17.19 1.15
CA ASP A 59 4.64 -17.78 2.28
C ASP A 59 6.16 -17.63 2.20
N ALA A 60 6.70 -17.43 1.01
CA ALA A 60 8.13 -17.24 0.78
C ALA A 60 8.57 -15.77 0.92
N LEU A 61 7.61 -14.84 1.09
CA LEU A 61 7.87 -13.40 1.14
C LEU A 61 8.42 -12.98 2.51
N ARG A 62 9.40 -12.08 2.47
CA ARG A 62 9.87 -11.29 3.61
C ARG A 62 9.55 -9.83 3.34
N VAL A 63 9.00 -9.13 4.33
CA VAL A 63 8.58 -7.74 4.21
C VAL A 63 9.36 -6.88 5.21
N THR A 64 9.76 -5.69 4.78
CA THR A 64 10.22 -4.63 5.68
C THR A 64 9.24 -3.47 5.60
N GLY A 65 8.56 -3.15 6.69
CA GLY A 65 7.74 -1.94 6.81
C GLY A 65 8.60 -0.76 7.29
N VAL A 66 8.37 0.42 6.74
CA VAL A 66 8.98 1.68 7.22
C VAL A 66 7.86 2.62 7.63
N GLU A 67 7.91 3.11 8.87
CA GLU A 67 6.89 4.03 9.41
C GLU A 67 7.56 5.10 10.27
N ILE A 68 7.19 6.36 10.06
CA ILE A 68 7.80 7.50 10.77
C ILE A 68 7.23 7.67 12.19
N PHE A 69 5.95 7.32 12.39
CA PHE A 69 5.30 7.45 13.69
C PHE A 69 5.59 6.24 14.57
N GLY A 70 6.26 6.45 15.71
CA GLY A 70 6.62 5.37 16.64
C GLY A 70 5.42 4.54 17.10
N GLU A 71 4.29 5.20 17.44
CA GLU A 71 3.06 4.53 17.88
C GLU A 71 2.48 3.62 16.78
N ALA A 72 2.52 4.05 15.52
CA ALA A 72 2.07 3.23 14.39
C ALA A 72 3.01 2.06 14.12
N ALA A 73 4.33 2.32 14.18
CA ALA A 73 5.34 1.28 14.04
C ALA A 73 5.23 0.21 15.14
N ASP A 74 4.96 0.61 16.40
CA ASP A 74 4.74 -0.32 17.51
C ASP A 74 3.46 -1.13 17.33
N LEU A 75 2.38 -0.49 16.85
CA LEU A 75 1.14 -1.18 16.50
C LEU A 75 1.35 -2.20 15.35
N ALA A 76 2.13 -1.83 14.33
CA ALA A 76 2.49 -2.73 13.25
C ALA A 76 3.30 -3.94 13.77
N ARG A 77 4.29 -3.74 14.63
CA ARG A 77 5.07 -4.83 15.27
C ARG A 77 4.17 -5.76 16.06
N GLU A 78 3.20 -5.20 16.82
CA GLU A 78 2.24 -6.00 17.57
C GLU A 78 1.35 -6.83 16.63
N ASN A 79 0.84 -6.25 15.54
CA ASN A 79 0.05 -6.95 14.54
C ASN A 79 0.84 -8.10 13.89
N ILE A 80 2.11 -7.86 13.52
CA ILE A 80 3.00 -8.89 12.97
C ILE A 80 3.24 -10.02 13.97
N ARG A 81 3.51 -9.67 15.24
CA ARG A 81 3.75 -10.64 16.31
C ARG A 81 2.50 -11.47 16.61
N HIS A 82 1.33 -10.85 16.65
CA HIS A 82 0.06 -11.53 16.90
C HIS A 82 -0.23 -12.63 15.85
N ASN A 83 0.15 -12.37 14.59
CA ASN A 83 0.01 -13.34 13.50
C ASN A 83 1.19 -14.34 13.39
N GLY A 84 2.15 -14.34 14.29
CA GLY A 84 3.31 -15.23 14.25
C GLY A 84 4.26 -15.00 13.07
N LEU A 85 4.31 -13.75 12.54
CA LEU A 85 5.03 -13.40 11.31
C LEU A 85 6.35 -12.65 11.54
N GLN A 86 6.80 -12.55 12.81
CA GLN A 86 8.02 -11.82 13.19
C GLN A 86 9.30 -12.32 12.50
N ASP A 87 9.33 -13.57 12.07
CA ASP A 87 10.47 -14.13 11.31
C ASP A 87 10.47 -13.73 9.84
N ARG A 88 9.35 -13.15 9.36
CA ARG A 88 9.15 -12.77 7.95
C ARG A 88 8.86 -11.29 7.76
N CYS A 89 8.70 -10.52 8.83
CA CYS A 89 8.40 -9.09 8.75
C CYS A 89 9.13 -8.29 9.81
N ASP A 90 9.91 -7.32 9.36
CA ASP A 90 10.57 -6.33 10.20
C ASP A 90 9.89 -4.97 10.02
N ILE A 91 9.66 -4.24 11.13
CA ILE A 91 9.12 -2.88 11.10
C ILE A 91 10.17 -1.90 11.62
N LEU A 92 10.63 -1.02 10.72
CA LEU A 92 11.57 0.05 11.01
C LEU A 92 10.81 1.33 11.32
N CYS A 93 11.09 1.93 12.49
CA CYS A 93 10.62 3.28 12.78
C CYS A 93 11.65 4.27 12.24
N GLY A 94 11.27 5.05 11.23
CA GLY A 94 12.17 6.01 10.58
C GLY A 94 11.52 6.78 9.44
N ASP A 95 12.17 7.86 9.05
CA ASP A 95 11.73 8.69 7.93
C ASP A 95 12.09 8.02 6.60
N LEU A 96 11.10 7.73 5.77
CA LEU A 96 11.34 7.10 4.46
C LEU A 96 12.22 7.95 3.53
N ARG A 97 12.38 9.27 3.77
CA ARG A 97 13.32 10.12 3.03
C ARG A 97 14.78 9.77 3.31
N GLU A 98 15.03 9.10 4.43
CA GLU A 98 16.35 8.56 4.80
C GLU A 98 16.56 7.11 4.32
N TYR A 99 15.77 6.67 3.33
CA TYR A 99 15.76 5.29 2.82
C TYR A 99 17.16 4.71 2.54
N ARG A 100 18.13 5.54 2.16
CA ARG A 100 19.52 5.12 1.88
C ARG A 100 20.29 4.68 3.12
N GLN A 101 19.88 5.16 4.29
CA GLN A 101 20.46 4.75 5.58
C GLN A 101 19.71 3.56 6.17
N LEU A 102 18.41 3.47 5.94
CA LEU A 102 17.53 2.47 6.51
C LEU A 102 17.57 1.13 5.78
N LEU A 103 17.73 1.15 4.45
CA LEU A 103 17.48 -0.01 3.60
C LEU A 103 18.60 -0.20 2.58
N ARG A 104 18.59 -1.34 1.86
CA ARG A 104 19.62 -1.66 0.85
C ARG A 104 19.15 -1.31 -0.57
N ALA A 105 20.04 -0.69 -1.34
CA ALA A 105 19.81 -0.37 -2.76
C ALA A 105 19.57 -1.64 -3.59
N GLY A 106 18.56 -1.60 -4.46
CA GLY A 106 18.32 -2.64 -5.46
C GLY A 106 18.10 -4.04 -4.89
N ALA A 107 17.61 -4.15 -3.65
CA ALA A 107 17.52 -5.41 -2.93
C ALA A 107 16.11 -6.03 -2.90
N TYR A 108 15.10 -5.29 -3.37
CA TYR A 108 13.72 -5.69 -3.17
C TYR A 108 13.01 -6.01 -4.49
N ASP A 109 12.26 -7.10 -4.49
CA ASP A 109 11.46 -7.54 -5.64
C ASP A 109 10.23 -6.65 -5.82
N VAL A 110 9.67 -6.18 -4.69
CA VAL A 110 8.45 -5.39 -4.63
C VAL A 110 8.60 -4.25 -3.62
N VAL A 111 8.12 -3.07 -3.99
CA VAL A 111 7.89 -1.95 -3.09
C VAL A 111 6.44 -1.55 -3.19
N VAL A 112 5.79 -1.24 -2.07
CA VAL A 112 4.41 -0.75 -2.03
C VAL A 112 4.33 0.54 -1.22
N SER A 113 3.35 1.38 -1.52
CA SER A 113 2.98 2.52 -0.68
C SER A 113 1.51 2.90 -0.84
N ASN A 114 0.85 3.18 0.27
CA ASN A 114 -0.42 3.89 0.31
C ASN A 114 -0.18 5.29 0.88
N PRO A 115 0.29 6.24 0.03
CA PRO A 115 0.68 7.57 0.50
C PRO A 115 -0.54 8.42 0.88
N PRO A 116 -0.37 9.47 1.70
CA PRO A 116 -1.41 10.46 1.90
C PRO A 116 -1.75 11.17 0.58
N TYR A 117 -3.06 11.25 0.25
CA TYR A 117 -3.53 11.73 -1.06
C TYR A 117 -3.50 13.24 -1.25
N PHE A 118 -3.35 14.02 -0.18
CA PHE A 118 -3.44 15.47 -0.23
C PHE A 118 -2.08 16.12 -0.04
N PRO A 119 -1.77 17.17 -0.85
CA PRO A 119 -0.67 18.07 -0.53
C PRO A 119 -0.94 18.72 0.84
N VAL A 120 0.09 18.92 1.62
CA VAL A 120 0.02 19.57 2.95
C VAL A 120 -0.61 20.98 2.88
N GLU A 121 -0.61 21.61 1.70
CA GLU A 121 -1.02 22.99 1.49
C GLU A 121 -2.55 23.21 1.29
N ARG A 122 -3.37 22.16 1.16
CA ARG A 122 -4.81 22.31 0.95
C ARG A 122 -5.61 21.49 1.95
N GLY A 123 -5.97 22.15 3.05
CA GLY A 123 -6.75 21.71 4.19
C GLY A 123 -7.72 20.55 3.97
N GLY A 124 -7.64 19.56 4.85
CA GLY A 124 -8.49 18.38 4.89
C GLY A 124 -7.77 17.17 5.45
N ILE A 125 -6.73 17.35 6.23
CA ILE A 125 -5.97 16.30 6.90
C ILE A 125 -6.64 16.01 8.26
N SER A 126 -6.58 14.78 8.73
CA SER A 126 -7.09 14.45 10.08
C SER A 126 -6.38 15.32 11.13
N PRO A 127 -7.05 15.68 12.26
CA PRO A 127 -6.48 16.57 13.28
C PRO A 127 -5.10 16.17 13.79
N ASP A 128 -4.75 14.90 13.74
CA ASP A 128 -3.45 14.40 14.20
C ASP A 128 -2.35 14.55 13.14
N ARG A 129 -2.70 14.43 11.85
CA ARG A 129 -1.78 14.77 10.75
C ARG A 129 -1.55 16.28 10.66
N ASP A 130 -2.57 17.11 10.94
CA ASP A 130 -2.42 18.57 11.04
C ASP A 130 -1.45 18.95 12.17
N ARG A 131 -1.49 18.24 13.31
CA ARG A 131 -0.54 18.43 14.40
C ARG A 131 0.87 18.00 14.05
N ALA A 132 1.05 16.93 13.31
CA ALA A 132 2.36 16.48 12.82
C ALA A 132 2.91 17.42 11.73
N ALA A 133 2.06 17.87 10.81
CA ALA A 133 2.41 18.87 9.79
C ALA A 133 2.75 20.24 10.44
N ALA A 134 1.98 20.66 11.46
CA ALA A 134 2.23 21.89 12.20
C ALA A 134 3.54 21.85 13.01
N ARG A 135 4.03 20.63 13.34
CA ARG A 135 5.35 20.44 13.97
C ARG A 135 6.51 20.32 12.96
N GLY A 136 6.23 20.45 11.67
CA GLY A 136 7.24 20.32 10.61
C GLY A 136 7.72 18.86 10.38
N GLU A 137 7.01 17.90 10.97
CA GLU A 137 7.50 16.52 11.08
C GLU A 137 7.18 15.64 9.87
N VAL A 138 6.25 16.03 8.96
CA VAL A 138 5.89 15.17 7.82
C VAL A 138 5.54 15.97 6.57
N THR A 139 6.49 16.09 5.68
CA THR A 139 6.24 16.49 4.29
C THR A 139 6.89 15.49 3.33
N CYS A 140 6.43 14.23 3.37
CA CYS A 140 6.83 13.28 2.34
C CYS A 140 6.00 13.50 1.10
N THR A 141 6.65 13.81 0.00
CA THR A 141 6.03 14.04 -1.29
C THR A 141 5.90 12.73 -2.09
N LEU A 142 5.06 12.75 -3.13
CA LEU A 142 4.98 11.63 -4.06
C LEU A 142 6.34 11.37 -4.78
N ASP A 143 7.08 12.42 -5.09
CA ASP A 143 8.44 12.31 -5.66
C ASP A 143 9.39 11.58 -4.68
N ASP A 144 9.35 11.89 -3.38
CA ASP A 144 10.18 11.21 -2.36
C ASP A 144 9.88 9.71 -2.31
N ILE A 145 8.60 9.34 -2.32
CA ILE A 145 8.15 7.93 -2.29
C ILE A 145 8.63 7.21 -3.56
N CYS A 146 8.41 7.81 -4.74
CA CYS A 146 8.83 7.21 -6.00
C CYS A 146 10.35 7.09 -6.08
N MET A 147 11.11 8.09 -5.64
CA MET A 147 12.59 8.05 -5.61
C MET A 147 13.09 6.97 -4.65
N ALA A 148 12.48 6.82 -3.47
CA ALA A 148 12.78 5.72 -2.56
C ALA A 148 12.49 4.38 -3.21
N ALA A 149 11.32 4.21 -3.81
CA ALA A 149 10.93 2.97 -4.50
C ALA A 149 11.90 2.61 -5.64
N GLY A 150 12.26 3.59 -6.47
CA GLY A 150 13.20 3.39 -7.58
C GLY A 150 14.61 2.98 -7.12
N TRP A 151 15.06 3.50 -5.98
CA TRP A 151 16.35 3.11 -5.40
C TRP A 151 16.30 1.73 -4.73
N LEU A 152 15.18 1.39 -4.06
CA LEU A 152 14.99 0.14 -3.34
C LEU A 152 14.73 -1.06 -4.25
N CYS A 153 13.90 -0.89 -5.29
CA CYS A 153 13.60 -1.96 -6.24
C CYS A 153 14.88 -2.47 -6.89
N ARG A 154 15.04 -3.78 -7.00
CA ARG A 154 16.03 -4.36 -7.90
C ARG A 154 15.68 -4.04 -9.36
N TRP A 155 16.63 -4.27 -10.28
CA TRP A 155 16.29 -4.20 -11.71
C TRP A 155 15.15 -5.16 -12.03
N ASP A 156 14.16 -4.71 -12.79
CA ASP A 156 12.93 -5.43 -13.09
C ASP A 156 12.00 -5.65 -11.87
N GLY A 157 12.34 -5.08 -10.72
CA GLY A 157 11.48 -5.06 -9.53
C GLY A 157 10.24 -4.19 -9.73
N ARG A 158 9.21 -4.40 -8.91
CA ARG A 158 7.90 -3.75 -9.04
C ARG A 158 7.70 -2.71 -7.94
N PHE A 159 7.04 -1.61 -8.31
CA PHE A 159 6.50 -0.65 -7.36
C PHE A 159 5.01 -0.51 -7.59
N ALA A 160 4.21 -0.70 -6.54
CA ALA A 160 2.77 -0.52 -6.58
C ALA A 160 2.31 0.53 -5.57
N LEU A 161 1.36 1.36 -5.97
CA LEU A 161 0.72 2.35 -5.11
C LEU A 161 -0.77 2.49 -5.42
N VAL A 162 -1.52 3.01 -4.44
CA VAL A 162 -2.88 3.50 -4.62
C VAL A 162 -2.88 5.02 -4.51
N HIS A 163 -3.67 5.69 -5.34
CA HIS A 163 -3.80 7.14 -5.31
C HIS A 163 -5.17 7.61 -5.82
N ARG A 164 -5.39 8.91 -5.84
CA ARG A 164 -6.56 9.51 -6.47
C ARG A 164 -6.36 9.64 -7.99
N PRO A 165 -7.41 9.41 -8.81
CA PRO A 165 -7.32 9.51 -10.28
C PRO A 165 -6.91 10.89 -10.80
N ASP A 166 -7.30 11.97 -10.13
CA ASP A 166 -6.94 13.35 -10.49
C ASP A 166 -5.44 13.64 -10.39
N ARG A 167 -4.69 12.81 -9.63
CA ARG A 167 -3.24 12.89 -9.47
C ARG A 167 -2.46 11.93 -10.38
N LEU A 168 -3.15 11.19 -11.24
CA LEU A 168 -2.51 10.19 -12.11
C LEU A 168 -1.39 10.74 -12.99
N PRO A 169 -1.49 11.95 -13.61
CA PRO A 169 -0.39 12.51 -14.38
C PRO A 169 0.87 12.73 -13.54
N GLU A 170 0.71 13.16 -12.27
CA GLU A 170 1.80 13.36 -11.33
C GLU A 170 2.40 12.02 -10.90
N VAL A 171 1.56 11.01 -10.61
CA VAL A 171 2.01 9.65 -10.29
C VAL A 171 2.92 9.10 -11.39
N PHE A 172 2.52 9.19 -12.65
CA PHE A 172 3.33 8.72 -13.77
C PHE A 172 4.63 9.49 -13.91
N THR A 173 4.57 10.81 -13.79
CA THR A 173 5.76 11.65 -13.87
C THR A 173 6.76 11.31 -12.77
N SER A 174 6.31 11.18 -11.53
CA SER A 174 7.17 10.84 -10.38
C SER A 174 7.76 9.43 -10.50
N MET A 175 6.97 8.44 -10.95
CA MET A 175 7.47 7.09 -11.20
C MET A 175 8.54 7.08 -12.28
N GLN A 176 8.32 7.73 -13.42
CA GLN A 176 9.28 7.79 -14.54
C GLN A 176 10.57 8.52 -14.16
N LYS A 177 10.48 9.63 -13.41
CA LYS A 177 11.68 10.31 -12.84
C LYS A 177 12.51 9.37 -11.96
N ALA A 178 11.87 8.45 -11.25
CA ALA A 178 12.52 7.46 -10.41
C ALA A 178 13.02 6.21 -11.16
N GLY A 179 12.92 6.20 -12.49
CA GLY A 179 13.30 5.06 -13.34
C GLY A 179 12.34 3.88 -13.26
N ILE A 180 11.09 4.13 -12.86
CA ILE A 180 10.02 3.14 -12.78
C ILE A 180 9.01 3.42 -13.90
N GLU A 181 8.89 2.52 -14.85
CA GLU A 181 7.91 2.64 -15.92
C GLU A 181 6.56 2.07 -15.49
N PRO A 182 5.45 2.85 -15.54
CA PRO A 182 4.10 2.36 -15.27
C PRO A 182 3.72 1.22 -16.22
N LYS A 183 3.23 0.09 -15.66
CA LYS A 183 2.94 -1.14 -16.41
C LYS A 183 1.51 -1.62 -16.28
N ARG A 184 0.89 -1.39 -15.13
CA ARG A 184 -0.50 -1.78 -14.87
C ARG A 184 -1.22 -0.63 -14.19
N LEU A 185 -2.46 -0.42 -14.59
CA LEU A 185 -3.35 0.57 -14.01
C LEU A 185 -4.73 -0.05 -13.85
N ARG A 186 -5.35 0.20 -12.71
CA ARG A 186 -6.73 -0.18 -12.46
C ARG A 186 -7.49 0.96 -11.77
N MET A 187 -8.55 1.42 -12.39
CA MET A 187 -9.47 2.38 -11.77
C MET A 187 -10.40 1.66 -10.81
N VAL A 188 -10.81 2.35 -9.73
CA VAL A 188 -11.75 1.85 -8.73
C VAL A 188 -12.91 2.83 -8.59
N SER A 189 -14.14 2.32 -8.70
CA SER A 189 -15.38 3.10 -8.53
C SER A 189 -16.28 2.48 -7.47
N HIS A 190 -17.04 3.32 -6.79
CA HIS A 190 -18.03 2.85 -5.84
C HIS A 190 -19.15 2.04 -6.54
N PHE A 191 -19.74 2.60 -7.60
CA PHE A 191 -20.66 1.90 -8.50
C PHE A 191 -20.12 1.92 -9.94
N ALA A 192 -20.60 1.02 -10.80
CA ALA A 192 -20.18 0.96 -12.20
C ALA A 192 -20.41 2.26 -12.99
N THR A 193 -21.41 3.07 -12.58
CA THR A 193 -21.75 4.35 -13.18
C THR A 193 -21.10 5.55 -12.49
N SER A 194 -20.36 5.34 -11.40
CA SER A 194 -19.71 6.42 -10.66
C SER A 194 -18.36 6.78 -11.26
N VAL A 195 -17.96 8.04 -11.10
CA VAL A 195 -16.60 8.47 -11.40
C VAL A 195 -15.63 7.71 -10.50
N PRO A 196 -14.51 7.19 -11.03
CA PRO A 196 -13.49 6.51 -10.23
C PRO A 196 -12.98 7.39 -9.09
N SER A 197 -12.90 6.83 -7.90
CA SER A 197 -12.43 7.51 -6.68
C SER A 197 -10.99 7.18 -6.33
N LEU A 198 -10.49 6.00 -6.77
CA LEU A 198 -9.12 5.55 -6.57
C LEU A 198 -8.55 5.01 -7.88
N VAL A 199 -7.22 5.01 -7.95
CA VAL A 199 -6.44 4.33 -8.98
C VAL A 199 -5.33 3.51 -8.32
N LEU A 200 -5.20 2.28 -8.77
CA LEU A 200 -4.10 1.38 -8.43
C LEU A 200 -3.12 1.41 -9.60
N VAL A 201 -1.85 1.66 -9.31
CA VAL A 201 -0.80 1.71 -10.33
C VAL A 201 0.33 0.78 -9.90
N GLU A 202 0.84 -0.03 -10.82
CA GLU A 202 2.06 -0.81 -10.67
C GLU A 202 3.00 -0.50 -11.81
N GLY A 203 4.26 -0.21 -11.48
CA GLY A 203 5.32 0.00 -12.44
C GLY A 203 6.48 -0.94 -12.22
N ARG A 204 7.44 -0.90 -13.15
CA ARG A 204 8.62 -1.77 -13.18
C ARG A 204 9.89 -0.94 -13.32
N ARG A 205 10.87 -1.18 -12.45
CA ARG A 205 12.17 -0.50 -12.53
C ARG A 205 12.90 -0.91 -13.80
N GLY A 206 13.30 0.07 -14.61
CA GLY A 206 13.97 -0.15 -15.90
C GLY A 206 13.07 -0.79 -16.96
N GLY A 207 11.74 -0.76 -16.77
CA GLY A 207 10.78 -1.30 -17.74
C GLY A 207 10.75 -0.48 -19.03
N ASN A 208 10.44 -1.15 -20.16
CA ASN A 208 10.16 -0.47 -21.42
C ASN A 208 8.75 0.14 -21.41
N PRO A 209 8.43 1.15 -22.22
CA PRO A 209 7.10 1.71 -22.38
C PRO A 209 6.03 0.65 -22.65
N GLY A 210 4.80 0.92 -22.23
CA GLY A 210 3.64 0.04 -22.44
C GLY A 210 2.85 -0.18 -21.16
N LEU A 211 1.63 0.35 -21.13
CA LEU A 211 0.71 0.31 -20.00
C LEU A 211 -0.48 -0.58 -20.31
N THR A 212 -0.79 -1.50 -19.41
CA THR A 212 -2.04 -2.27 -19.44
C THR A 212 -3.04 -1.60 -18.50
N VAL A 213 -4.19 -1.21 -19.05
CA VAL A 213 -5.34 -0.73 -18.26
C VAL A 213 -6.25 -1.93 -18.00
N GLU A 214 -6.40 -2.28 -16.73
CA GLU A 214 -7.26 -3.39 -16.31
C GLU A 214 -8.75 -2.96 -16.28
N PRO A 215 -9.69 -3.91 -16.34
CA PRO A 215 -11.11 -3.60 -16.17
C PRO A 215 -11.38 -2.86 -14.86
N LEU A 216 -12.38 -1.95 -14.90
CA LEU A 216 -12.80 -1.18 -13.75
C LEU A 216 -13.12 -2.10 -12.55
N LEU A 217 -12.55 -1.83 -11.39
CA LEU A 217 -12.94 -2.48 -10.15
C LEU A 217 -14.13 -1.71 -9.56
N VAL A 218 -15.26 -2.38 -9.48
CA VAL A 218 -16.49 -1.82 -8.91
C VAL A 218 -16.67 -2.36 -7.49
N LEU A 219 -16.85 -1.45 -6.52
CA LEU A 219 -16.98 -1.85 -5.11
C LEU A 219 -18.37 -2.42 -4.80
N LYS A 220 -19.43 -1.80 -5.33
CA LYS A 220 -20.82 -2.11 -5.01
C LYS A 220 -21.65 -2.40 -6.24
N ASN A 221 -22.56 -3.37 -6.10
CA ASN A 221 -23.65 -3.63 -7.01
C ASN A 221 -24.72 -2.49 -6.93
N PRO A 222 -25.63 -2.37 -7.92
CA PRO A 222 -26.69 -1.36 -7.90
C PRO A 222 -27.62 -1.41 -6.67
N ASP A 223 -27.73 -2.56 -6.04
CA ASP A 223 -28.53 -2.78 -4.81
C ASP A 223 -27.78 -2.40 -3.51
N GLY A 224 -26.52 -1.96 -3.63
CA GLY A 224 -25.68 -1.58 -2.50
C GLY A 224 -24.89 -2.73 -1.86
N SER A 225 -25.10 -3.97 -2.27
CA SER A 225 -24.27 -5.12 -1.85
C SER A 225 -22.86 -5.01 -2.40
N ASP A 226 -21.90 -5.74 -1.81
CA ASP A 226 -20.55 -5.83 -2.35
C ASP A 226 -20.55 -6.55 -3.71
N SER A 227 -19.70 -6.10 -4.63
CA SER A 227 -19.54 -6.80 -5.90
C SER A 227 -18.89 -8.17 -5.70
N ASP A 228 -19.11 -9.09 -6.64
CA ASP A 228 -18.47 -10.44 -6.60
C ASP A 228 -16.96 -10.36 -6.45
N GLU A 229 -16.32 -9.33 -6.99
CA GLU A 229 -14.89 -9.14 -6.90
C GLU A 229 -14.47 -8.68 -5.50
N ILE A 230 -15.22 -7.77 -4.88
CA ILE A 230 -15.00 -7.35 -3.50
C ILE A 230 -15.23 -8.52 -2.53
N GLU A 231 -16.30 -9.29 -2.71
CA GLU A 231 -16.54 -10.51 -1.93
C GLU A 231 -15.33 -11.46 -2.00
N ARG A 232 -14.74 -11.61 -3.20
CA ARG A 232 -13.53 -12.44 -3.41
C ARG A 232 -12.29 -11.86 -2.74
N ILE A 233 -12.07 -10.54 -2.85
CA ILE A 233 -10.93 -9.84 -2.22
C ILE A 233 -10.99 -9.98 -0.70
N TYR A 234 -12.19 -9.94 -0.13
CA TYR A 234 -12.40 -10.06 1.31
C TYR A 234 -12.72 -11.49 1.76
N HIS A 235 -12.61 -12.50 0.89
CA HIS A 235 -12.92 -13.90 1.18
C HIS A 235 -14.26 -14.08 1.89
N ARG A 236 -15.34 -13.46 1.40
CA ARG A 236 -16.68 -13.49 1.99
C ARG A 236 -17.63 -14.39 1.23
N GLY A 237 -18.71 -14.85 1.90
CA GLY A 237 -19.77 -15.65 1.31
C GLY A 237 -19.23 -16.91 0.65
N ARG A 238 -19.51 -17.11 -0.66
CA ARG A 238 -19.03 -18.29 -1.41
C ARG A 238 -17.50 -18.40 -1.55
N TYR A 239 -16.76 -17.41 -1.14
CA TYR A 239 -15.29 -17.35 -1.20
C TYR A 239 -14.62 -17.55 0.16
N GLU A 240 -15.39 -17.85 1.23
CA GLU A 240 -14.85 -18.04 2.60
C GLU A 240 -13.85 -19.22 2.71
N SER A 241 -13.83 -20.12 1.74
CA SER A 241 -13.02 -21.34 1.75
C SER A 241 -11.83 -21.30 0.77
N LEU A 242 -11.56 -20.15 0.13
CA LEU A 242 -10.44 -19.96 -0.76
C LEU A 242 -9.24 -19.38 -0.02
#